data_9ac5703e8932b3f76a14436a60352c5e
#
_entry.id   9ac5703e8932b3f76a14436a60352c5e
#
_cell.length_a   1.000
_cell.length_b   1.000
_cell.length_c   1.000
_cell.angle_alpha   90.00
_cell.angle_beta   90.00
_cell.angle_gamma   90.00
#
_symmetry.space_group_name_H-M   'P 1'
#
loop_
_entity.id
_entity.type
_entity.pdbx_description
1 polymer ?
#
loop_
_entity_poly.entity_id
_entity_poly.type
_entity_poly.pdbx_seq_one_letter_code
_entity_poly.pdbx_strand_id
1 'polypeptide(L)'
;MNKIYFDNAATTFPKPDSVIKAMFDYMSFEGGSANRGSSSTALQSSRAVYECRYEIAKFFNFPKSENVIFTNNITTSLNMLLLGIIKSDWHIITTSMEHNSVLRPLVKISEELPNVELDIVQCNNEGLVSVEKIKEKLKSNTKLIILSHASNLVGTIQPIKEIGKLCKENDIFFILDSAQTAGVIPIDMTELNLNALAFTGHKSLLGPQGIGGFIIDDKLNSICKNIFSGGTGSNSSLIEHPQELPDKFEYGTLNTPGIIGLLEGIKFIEKEGIENIKAKEEVLCQKAMDLLSEIPEVKIYGPMDAQKKTSTISFNIEGMDPEFTGFLLDSEFNITCRTGIHCTPLAHKTVGSYPSGSIRISLGYFNTIEEVYRFVEVIKELISRR
;
A
#
# COMPACT_ATOMS: atom_id res chain seq x y z
N MET A 1 -17.69 5.85 26.02
CA MET A 1 -16.62 6.66 25.43
C MET A 1 -16.70 6.50 23.90
N ASN A 2 -16.44 7.56 23.14
CA ASN A 2 -16.36 7.46 21.69
C ASN A 2 -15.19 6.54 21.31
N LYS A 3 -15.34 5.76 20.23
CA LYS A 3 -14.29 4.89 19.71
C LYS A 3 -13.18 5.72 19.12
N ILE A 4 -11.93 5.45 19.51
CA ILE A 4 -10.72 5.99 18.88
C ILE A 4 -10.16 4.91 17.96
N TYR A 5 -9.99 5.25 16.67
CA TYR A 5 -9.51 4.30 15.68
C TYR A 5 -8.13 4.71 15.16
N PHE A 6 -7.10 3.96 15.54
CA PHE A 6 -5.70 4.20 15.20
C PHE A 6 -5.06 3.01 14.44
N ASP A 7 -5.85 2.31 13.61
CA ASP A 7 -5.32 1.23 12.74
C ASP A 7 -5.51 1.53 11.23
N ASN A 8 -5.30 2.80 10.83
CA ASN A 8 -5.50 3.24 9.44
C ASN A 8 -4.48 2.59 8.47
N ALA A 9 -3.30 2.19 8.91
CA ALA A 9 -2.33 1.45 8.10
C ALA A 9 -2.80 0.02 7.75
N ALA A 10 -3.77 -0.55 8.49
CA ALA A 10 -4.43 -1.79 8.11
C ALA A 10 -5.60 -1.51 7.15
N THR A 11 -6.50 -0.59 7.51
CA THR A 11 -7.61 -0.08 6.67
C THR A 11 -8.09 1.23 7.25
N THR A 12 -8.36 2.24 6.43
CA THR A 12 -8.88 3.51 6.95
C THR A 12 -10.31 3.40 7.44
N PHE A 13 -10.60 4.08 8.56
CA PHE A 13 -11.94 4.23 9.13
C PHE A 13 -12.06 5.56 9.89
N PRO A 14 -13.20 6.29 9.72
CA PRO A 14 -14.31 6.02 8.79
C PRO A 14 -13.92 6.20 7.32
N LYS A 15 -14.84 5.83 6.43
CA LYS A 15 -14.75 6.22 5.00
C LYS A 15 -15.48 7.54 4.80
N PRO A 16 -15.10 8.33 3.78
CA PRO A 16 -15.90 9.49 3.38
C PRO A 16 -17.35 9.10 3.07
N ASP A 17 -18.30 9.93 3.46
CA ASP A 17 -19.73 9.67 3.21
C ASP A 17 -20.04 9.51 1.72
N SER A 18 -19.32 10.22 0.85
CA SER A 18 -19.44 10.08 -0.61
C SER A 18 -19.14 8.67 -1.09
N VAL A 19 -18.14 8.01 -0.50
CA VAL A 19 -17.77 6.62 -0.83
C VAL A 19 -18.90 5.66 -0.46
N ILE A 20 -19.42 5.77 0.75
CA ILE A 20 -20.50 4.91 1.25
C ILE A 20 -21.76 5.11 0.41
N LYS A 21 -22.12 6.37 0.17
CA LYS A 21 -23.31 6.73 -0.58
C LYS A 21 -23.24 6.24 -2.03
N ALA A 22 -22.14 6.45 -2.73
CA ALA A 22 -22.00 6.03 -4.13
C ALA A 22 -22.10 4.50 -4.28
N MET A 23 -21.50 3.74 -3.38
CA MET A 23 -21.64 2.28 -3.38
C MET A 23 -23.06 1.83 -3.09
N PHE A 24 -23.73 2.46 -2.13
CA PHE A 24 -25.14 2.17 -1.82
C PHE A 24 -26.05 2.50 -3.02
N ASP A 25 -25.90 3.67 -3.61
CA ASP A 25 -26.72 4.11 -4.75
C ASP A 25 -26.54 3.17 -5.94
N TYR A 26 -25.30 2.78 -6.28
CA TYR A 26 -25.04 1.83 -7.34
C TYR A 26 -25.70 0.47 -7.10
N MET A 27 -25.54 -0.10 -5.90
CA MET A 27 -26.11 -1.42 -5.59
C MET A 27 -27.64 -1.41 -5.47
N SER A 28 -28.23 -0.26 -5.13
CA SER A 28 -29.68 -0.17 -4.89
C SER A 28 -30.47 0.24 -6.13
N PHE A 29 -29.88 1.06 -7.03
CA PHE A 29 -30.64 1.72 -8.08
C PHE A 29 -30.07 1.53 -9.50
N GLU A 30 -28.78 1.19 -9.64
CA GLU A 30 -28.12 1.13 -10.95
C GLU A 30 -27.82 -0.32 -11.38
N GLY A 31 -27.01 -1.02 -10.66
CA GLY A 31 -26.69 -2.44 -10.75
C GLY A 31 -26.49 -2.99 -12.17
N GLY A 32 -25.35 -2.74 -12.80
CA GLY A 32 -25.00 -3.29 -14.12
C GLY A 32 -23.71 -4.11 -14.08
N SER A 33 -23.44 -4.91 -15.11
CA SER A 33 -22.16 -5.56 -15.31
C SER A 33 -21.37 -4.82 -16.37
N ALA A 34 -20.25 -4.20 -15.99
CA ALA A 34 -19.37 -3.53 -16.94
C ALA A 34 -18.86 -4.51 -18.01
N ASN A 35 -18.71 -4.04 -19.24
CA ASN A 35 -18.18 -4.77 -20.40
C ASN A 35 -18.98 -6.03 -20.83
N ARG A 36 -20.22 -6.23 -20.34
CA ARG A 36 -21.00 -7.44 -20.59
C ARG A 36 -22.38 -7.21 -21.23
N GLY A 37 -22.59 -6.09 -21.90
CA GLY A 37 -23.86 -5.86 -22.59
C GLY A 37 -24.01 -4.44 -23.12
N SER A 38 -25.09 -4.23 -23.91
CA SER A 38 -25.46 -2.95 -24.52
C SER A 38 -26.60 -2.25 -23.77
N SER A 39 -27.06 -2.79 -22.63
CA SER A 39 -28.09 -2.13 -21.83
C SER A 39 -27.60 -0.82 -21.24
N SER A 40 -28.52 0.11 -20.95
CA SER A 40 -28.19 1.39 -20.34
C SER A 40 -27.40 1.23 -19.02
N THR A 41 -27.78 0.25 -18.19
CA THR A 41 -27.11 -0.06 -16.93
C THR A 41 -25.70 -0.61 -17.13
N ALA A 42 -25.48 -1.49 -18.13
CA ALA A 42 -24.15 -2.00 -18.45
C ALA A 42 -23.22 -0.89 -18.97
N LEU A 43 -23.76 0.00 -19.83
CA LEU A 43 -23.03 1.16 -20.35
C LEU A 43 -22.65 2.15 -19.22
N GLN A 44 -23.56 2.38 -18.28
CA GLN A 44 -23.29 3.25 -17.11
C GLN A 44 -22.20 2.67 -16.24
N SER A 45 -22.25 1.35 -15.92
CA SER A 45 -21.21 0.66 -15.18
C SER A 45 -19.85 0.72 -15.90
N SER A 46 -19.83 0.53 -17.23
CA SER A 46 -18.59 0.63 -18.02
C SER A 46 -18.01 2.04 -18.00
N ARG A 47 -18.85 3.07 -18.04
CA ARG A 47 -18.40 4.48 -17.91
C ARG A 47 -17.78 4.74 -16.53
N ALA A 48 -18.40 4.28 -15.44
CA ALA A 48 -17.86 4.43 -14.10
C ALA A 48 -16.50 3.74 -13.93
N VAL A 49 -16.35 2.53 -14.49
CA VAL A 49 -15.06 1.82 -14.50
C VAL A 49 -14.01 2.59 -15.30
N TYR A 50 -14.36 3.10 -16.48
CA TYR A 50 -13.44 3.90 -17.29
C TYR A 50 -13.05 5.21 -16.59
N GLU A 51 -14.01 5.92 -16.01
CA GLU A 51 -13.74 7.14 -15.24
C GLU A 51 -12.77 6.88 -14.08
N CYS A 52 -12.98 5.79 -13.33
CA CYS A 52 -12.06 5.42 -12.24
C CYS A 52 -10.64 5.15 -12.77
N ARG A 53 -10.47 4.44 -13.90
CA ARG A 53 -9.16 4.22 -14.52
C ARG A 53 -8.51 5.55 -14.90
N TYR A 54 -9.27 6.43 -15.53
CA TYR A 54 -8.77 7.73 -15.96
C TYR A 54 -8.31 8.58 -14.77
N GLU A 55 -9.10 8.66 -13.70
CA GLU A 55 -8.72 9.42 -12.51
C GLU A 55 -7.53 8.78 -11.77
N ILE A 56 -7.40 7.44 -11.72
CA ILE A 56 -6.21 6.78 -11.17
C ILE A 56 -4.97 7.10 -12.02
N ALA A 57 -5.05 7.01 -13.34
CA ALA A 57 -3.94 7.32 -14.21
C ALA A 57 -3.47 8.78 -14.02
N LYS A 58 -4.42 9.71 -13.98
CA LYS A 58 -4.17 11.12 -13.70
C LYS A 58 -3.57 11.34 -12.31
N PHE A 59 -4.11 10.68 -11.29
CA PHE A 59 -3.66 10.80 -9.89
C PHE A 59 -2.19 10.40 -9.70
N PHE A 60 -1.71 9.42 -10.48
CA PHE A 60 -0.31 8.98 -10.47
C PHE A 60 0.53 9.53 -11.63
N ASN A 61 0.02 10.54 -12.35
CA ASN A 61 0.65 11.16 -13.52
C ASN A 61 1.13 10.14 -14.56
N PHE A 62 0.24 9.22 -14.94
CA PHE A 62 0.51 8.23 -15.98
C PHE A 62 -0.37 8.50 -17.22
N PRO A 63 0.16 8.49 -18.47
CA PRO A 63 -0.54 9.02 -19.64
C PRO A 63 -1.65 8.12 -20.20
N LYS A 64 -1.67 6.82 -19.81
CA LYS A 64 -2.54 5.81 -20.42
C LYS A 64 -3.45 5.16 -19.38
N SER A 65 -4.76 5.43 -19.46
CA SER A 65 -5.73 4.87 -18.53
C SER A 65 -5.93 3.36 -18.71
N GLU A 66 -5.79 2.83 -19.91
CA GLU A 66 -5.86 1.39 -20.20
C GLU A 66 -4.79 0.57 -19.48
N ASN A 67 -3.69 1.19 -19.07
CA ASN A 67 -2.61 0.56 -18.31
C ASN A 67 -2.89 0.45 -16.80
N VAL A 68 -4.01 1.00 -16.34
CA VAL A 68 -4.50 0.80 -14.96
C VAL A 68 -5.30 -0.49 -14.90
N ILE A 69 -4.88 -1.44 -14.09
CA ILE A 69 -5.48 -2.76 -13.96
C ILE A 69 -6.12 -2.89 -12.57
N PHE A 70 -7.37 -3.28 -12.50
CA PHE A 70 -8.06 -3.53 -11.24
C PHE A 70 -7.83 -4.96 -10.74
N THR A 71 -7.61 -5.09 -9.46
CA THR A 71 -7.49 -6.36 -8.74
C THR A 71 -8.26 -6.31 -7.43
N ASN A 72 -8.37 -7.44 -6.72
CA ASN A 72 -9.06 -7.46 -5.42
C ASN A 72 -8.27 -6.74 -4.31
N ASN A 73 -6.95 -6.67 -4.42
CA ASN A 73 -6.04 -6.06 -3.45
C ASN A 73 -4.61 -6.01 -4.01
N ILE A 74 -3.74 -5.25 -3.35
CA ILE A 74 -2.34 -5.11 -3.76
C ILE A 74 -1.54 -6.42 -3.73
N THR A 75 -1.86 -7.36 -2.84
CA THR A 75 -1.19 -8.68 -2.83
C THR A 75 -1.42 -9.42 -4.14
N THR A 76 -2.65 -9.38 -4.67
CA THR A 76 -2.95 -9.94 -5.99
C THR A 76 -2.18 -9.20 -7.08
N SER A 77 -2.14 -7.87 -7.05
CA SER A 77 -1.38 -7.04 -7.99
C SER A 77 0.10 -7.43 -8.04
N LEU A 78 0.74 -7.50 -6.87
CA LEU A 78 2.16 -7.84 -6.74
C LEU A 78 2.45 -9.27 -7.22
N ASN A 79 1.59 -10.25 -6.89
CA ASN A 79 1.74 -11.60 -7.41
C ASN A 79 1.61 -11.64 -8.95
N MET A 80 0.62 -10.94 -9.52
CA MET A 80 0.44 -10.90 -10.97
C MET A 80 1.67 -10.29 -11.66
N LEU A 81 2.19 -9.20 -11.15
CA LEU A 81 3.40 -8.57 -11.67
C LEU A 81 4.61 -9.51 -11.54
N LEU A 82 4.93 -9.96 -10.32
CA LEU A 82 6.16 -10.72 -10.06
C LEU A 82 6.19 -12.06 -10.78
N LEU A 83 5.09 -12.83 -10.70
CA LEU A 83 4.98 -14.12 -11.41
C LEU A 83 4.92 -13.96 -12.93
N GLY A 84 4.41 -12.81 -13.41
CA GLY A 84 4.30 -12.53 -14.85
C GLY A 84 5.61 -12.11 -15.51
N ILE A 85 6.53 -11.45 -14.78
CA ILE A 85 7.74 -10.87 -15.37
C ILE A 85 9.03 -11.63 -15.09
N ILE A 86 9.16 -12.24 -13.89
CA ILE A 86 10.43 -12.82 -13.46
C ILE A 86 10.74 -14.08 -14.28
N LYS A 87 11.98 -14.17 -14.75
CA LYS A 87 12.49 -15.30 -15.56
C LYS A 87 13.73 -15.87 -14.91
N SER A 88 14.11 -17.08 -15.31
CA SER A 88 15.38 -17.68 -14.92
C SER A 88 16.57 -16.74 -15.20
N ASP A 89 17.62 -16.88 -14.43
CA ASP A 89 18.86 -16.11 -14.48
C ASP A 89 18.72 -14.61 -14.14
N TRP A 90 17.56 -14.17 -13.62
CA TRP A 90 17.38 -12.80 -13.14
C TRP A 90 17.95 -12.62 -11.75
N HIS A 91 18.61 -11.51 -11.55
CA HIS A 91 18.91 -10.98 -10.22
C HIS A 91 17.92 -9.89 -9.85
N ILE A 92 17.38 -10.00 -8.62
CA ILE A 92 16.32 -9.15 -8.07
C ILE A 92 16.83 -8.53 -6.78
N ILE A 93 16.58 -7.25 -6.60
CA ILE A 93 16.90 -6.54 -5.36
C ILE A 93 15.62 -6.05 -4.70
N THR A 94 15.54 -6.28 -3.39
CA THR A 94 14.50 -5.75 -2.52
C THR A 94 15.09 -5.34 -1.18
N THR A 95 14.27 -4.94 -0.19
CA THR A 95 14.78 -4.43 1.09
C THR A 95 14.32 -5.26 2.29
N SER A 96 14.97 -5.06 3.44
CA SER A 96 14.58 -5.69 4.71
C SER A 96 13.31 -5.09 5.32
N MET A 97 12.71 -4.05 4.70
CA MET A 97 11.49 -3.42 5.20
C MET A 97 10.22 -3.86 4.47
N GLU A 98 10.33 -4.83 3.57
CA GLU A 98 9.21 -5.26 2.74
C GLU A 98 8.10 -5.96 3.52
N HIS A 99 6.88 -5.74 3.07
CA HIS A 99 5.73 -6.53 3.49
C HIS A 99 5.77 -7.95 2.91
N ASN A 100 5.13 -8.90 3.57
CA ASN A 100 5.02 -10.30 3.09
C ASN A 100 4.39 -10.43 1.69
N SER A 101 3.62 -9.45 1.22
CA SER A 101 3.08 -9.41 -0.15
C SER A 101 4.16 -9.26 -1.23
N VAL A 102 5.34 -8.75 -0.87
CA VAL A 102 6.53 -8.67 -1.72
C VAL A 102 7.45 -9.84 -1.44
N LEU A 103 7.82 -10.08 -0.17
CA LEU A 103 8.83 -11.09 0.19
C LEU A 103 8.42 -12.51 -0.16
N ARG A 104 7.20 -12.92 0.18
CA ARG A 104 6.76 -14.31 -0.03
C ARG A 104 6.72 -14.73 -1.51
N PRO A 105 6.17 -13.93 -2.43
CA PRO A 105 6.27 -14.23 -3.86
C PRO A 105 7.71 -14.29 -4.36
N LEU A 106 8.59 -13.35 -3.95
CA LEU A 106 9.98 -13.32 -4.37
C LEU A 106 10.76 -14.57 -3.90
N VAL A 107 10.60 -14.95 -2.61
CA VAL A 107 11.22 -16.17 -2.08
C VAL A 107 10.72 -17.40 -2.83
N LYS A 108 9.40 -17.54 -3.02
CA LYS A 108 8.82 -18.64 -3.78
C LYS A 108 9.40 -18.73 -5.20
N ILE A 109 9.46 -17.60 -5.91
CA ILE A 109 9.99 -17.56 -7.28
C ILE A 109 11.48 -17.94 -7.29
N SER A 110 12.28 -17.46 -6.33
CA SER A 110 13.70 -17.80 -6.25
C SER A 110 13.97 -19.27 -5.93
N GLU A 111 13.02 -19.97 -5.30
CA GLU A 111 13.09 -21.42 -5.03
C GLU A 111 12.62 -22.25 -6.24
N GLU A 112 11.66 -21.76 -7.02
CA GLU A 112 11.03 -22.51 -8.12
C GLU A 112 11.70 -22.30 -9.48
N LEU A 113 12.27 -21.10 -9.74
CA LEU A 113 12.91 -20.80 -11.03
C LEU A 113 14.45 -20.97 -10.95
N PRO A 114 15.05 -21.65 -11.96
CA PRO A 114 16.49 -21.83 -11.99
C PRO A 114 17.27 -20.51 -12.03
N ASN A 115 18.31 -20.46 -11.20
CA ASN A 115 19.29 -19.36 -11.16
C ASN A 115 18.71 -17.96 -10.90
N VAL A 116 17.51 -17.87 -10.30
CA VAL A 116 16.99 -16.58 -9.81
C VAL A 116 17.74 -16.22 -8.53
N GLU A 117 18.40 -15.08 -8.55
CA GLU A 117 19.11 -14.55 -7.39
C GLU A 117 18.28 -13.44 -6.72
N LEU A 118 18.13 -13.50 -5.40
CA LEU A 118 17.39 -12.52 -4.61
C LEU A 118 18.32 -11.90 -3.55
N ASP A 119 18.64 -10.62 -3.70
CA ASP A 119 19.34 -9.84 -2.69
C ASP A 119 18.35 -8.98 -1.89
N ILE A 120 18.35 -9.16 -0.56
CA ILE A 120 17.56 -8.36 0.39
C ILE A 120 18.51 -7.36 1.06
N VAL A 121 18.45 -6.10 0.63
CA VAL A 121 19.33 -5.04 1.16
C VAL A 121 18.90 -4.64 2.56
N GLN A 122 19.83 -4.75 3.51
CA GLN A 122 19.58 -4.39 4.91
C GLN A 122 19.47 -2.86 5.06
N CYS A 123 18.32 -2.39 5.55
CA CYS A 123 18.07 -1.02 5.95
C CYS A 123 18.75 -0.69 7.30
N ASN A 124 18.83 0.60 7.63
CA ASN A 124 19.30 1.05 8.95
C ASN A 124 18.23 0.78 10.04
N ASN A 125 18.54 1.13 11.29
CA ASN A 125 17.64 0.93 12.43
C ASN A 125 16.37 1.81 12.40
N GLU A 126 16.33 2.84 11.57
CA GLU A 126 15.13 3.63 11.29
C GLU A 126 14.31 3.06 10.14
N GLY A 127 14.78 1.99 9.49
CA GLY A 127 14.13 1.36 8.34
C GLY A 127 14.40 2.05 7.00
N LEU A 128 15.42 2.92 6.89
CA LEU A 128 15.80 3.60 5.67
C LEU A 128 16.84 2.78 4.90
N VAL A 129 16.61 2.53 3.60
CA VAL A 129 17.61 1.90 2.73
C VAL A 129 18.61 2.93 2.22
N SER A 130 19.90 2.54 2.12
CA SER A 130 20.92 3.33 1.44
C SER A 130 20.90 3.00 -0.05
N VAL A 131 20.87 4.03 -0.89
CA VAL A 131 20.99 3.90 -2.34
C VAL A 131 22.35 3.31 -2.73
N GLU A 132 23.41 3.69 -2.01
CA GLU A 132 24.77 3.15 -2.20
C GLU A 132 24.80 1.65 -1.98
N LYS A 133 24.14 1.14 -0.92
CA LYS A 133 24.05 -0.29 -0.67
C LYS A 133 23.30 -1.04 -1.78
N ILE A 134 22.25 -0.43 -2.35
CA ILE A 134 21.57 -0.99 -3.52
C ILE A 134 22.52 -1.04 -4.70
N LYS A 135 23.26 0.06 -4.94
CA LYS A 135 24.24 0.16 -6.05
C LYS A 135 25.35 -0.87 -5.94
N GLU A 136 25.86 -1.12 -4.73
CA GLU A 136 26.87 -2.15 -4.47
C GLU A 136 26.39 -3.58 -4.79
N LYS A 137 25.08 -3.80 -4.77
CA LYS A 137 24.46 -5.09 -5.07
C LYS A 137 24.14 -5.30 -6.54
N LEU A 138 24.30 -4.29 -7.39
CA LEU A 138 24.04 -4.42 -8.83
C LEU A 138 24.99 -5.44 -9.48
N LYS A 139 24.41 -6.31 -10.30
CA LYS A 139 25.08 -7.33 -11.11
C LYS A 139 24.69 -7.13 -12.57
N SER A 140 25.42 -7.72 -13.50
CA SER A 140 25.12 -7.67 -14.94
C SER A 140 23.74 -8.26 -15.29
N ASN A 141 23.25 -9.20 -14.48
CA ASN A 141 21.95 -9.83 -14.61
C ASN A 141 20.88 -9.22 -13.66
N THR A 142 21.14 -8.08 -13.03
CA THR A 142 20.11 -7.35 -12.27
C THR A 142 19.03 -6.85 -13.23
N LYS A 143 17.78 -7.27 -13.04
CA LYS A 143 16.65 -6.92 -13.91
C LYS A 143 15.49 -6.27 -13.21
N LEU A 144 15.40 -6.39 -11.87
CA LEU A 144 14.28 -5.87 -11.09
C LEU A 144 14.76 -5.30 -9.76
N ILE A 145 14.30 -4.11 -9.46
CA ILE A 145 14.25 -3.58 -8.10
C ILE A 145 12.79 -3.39 -7.72
N ILE A 146 12.38 -3.94 -6.60
CA ILE A 146 11.03 -3.76 -6.04
C ILE A 146 11.12 -3.42 -4.56
N LEU A 147 10.38 -2.41 -4.14
CA LEU A 147 10.31 -2.02 -2.73
C LEU A 147 9.00 -1.34 -2.37
N SER A 148 8.67 -1.38 -1.10
CA SER A 148 7.59 -0.60 -0.51
C SER A 148 8.01 0.86 -0.38
N HIS A 149 7.16 1.79 -0.84
CA HIS A 149 7.43 3.24 -0.75
C HIS A 149 7.57 3.72 0.71
N ALA A 150 6.75 3.15 1.60
CA ALA A 150 6.91 3.36 3.04
C ALA A 150 6.64 2.09 3.83
N SER A 151 7.34 1.98 4.97
CA SER A 151 7.19 0.84 5.87
C SER A 151 5.83 0.84 6.55
N ASN A 152 5.10 -0.27 6.48
CA ASN A 152 3.86 -0.45 7.23
C ASN A 152 4.09 -0.67 8.74
N LEU A 153 5.33 -0.81 9.18
CA LEU A 153 5.71 -0.98 10.58
C LEU A 153 6.04 0.36 11.23
N VAL A 154 6.99 1.11 10.67
CA VAL A 154 7.54 2.33 11.28
C VAL A 154 7.29 3.59 10.44
N GLY A 155 6.63 3.45 9.30
CA GLY A 155 6.25 4.56 8.43
C GLY A 155 7.36 5.11 7.55
N THR A 156 8.62 4.74 7.74
CA THR A 156 9.79 5.30 7.03
C THR A 156 9.60 5.31 5.53
N ILE A 157 9.73 6.50 4.93
CA ILE A 157 9.61 6.73 3.49
C ILE A 157 10.96 6.44 2.84
N GLN A 158 10.97 5.66 1.75
CA GLN A 158 12.18 5.26 1.03
C GLN A 158 12.58 6.30 -0.04
N PRO A 159 13.88 6.38 -0.39
CA PRO A 159 14.41 7.35 -1.36
C PRO A 159 14.13 6.88 -2.81
N ILE A 160 12.86 6.80 -3.18
CA ILE A 160 12.41 6.21 -4.45
C ILE A 160 12.83 7.02 -5.68
N LYS A 161 13.05 8.34 -5.54
CA LYS A 161 13.50 9.20 -6.65
C LYS A 161 14.91 8.84 -7.09
N GLU A 162 15.82 8.68 -6.14
CA GLU A 162 17.20 8.28 -6.37
C GLU A 162 17.29 6.84 -6.90
N ILE A 163 16.47 5.94 -6.34
CA ILE A 163 16.39 4.54 -6.78
C ILE A 163 15.83 4.46 -8.21
N GLY A 164 14.77 5.21 -8.53
CA GLY A 164 14.20 5.25 -9.87
C GLY A 164 15.21 5.79 -10.93
N LYS A 165 16.00 6.79 -10.56
CA LYS A 165 17.10 7.26 -11.39
C LYS A 165 18.15 6.17 -11.62
N LEU A 166 18.57 5.49 -10.55
CA LEU A 166 19.51 4.36 -10.64
C LEU A 166 18.98 3.24 -11.55
N CYS A 167 17.70 2.89 -11.43
CA CYS A 167 17.06 1.89 -12.28
C CYS A 167 17.10 2.30 -13.77
N LYS A 168 16.74 3.54 -14.07
CA LYS A 168 16.74 4.07 -15.44
C LYS A 168 18.14 4.05 -16.06
N GLU A 169 19.17 4.47 -15.32
CA GLU A 169 20.56 4.51 -15.77
C GLU A 169 21.13 3.12 -16.08
N ASN A 170 20.60 2.06 -15.44
CA ASN A 170 21.10 0.68 -15.57
C ASN A 170 20.15 -0.26 -16.33
N ASP A 171 19.09 0.25 -16.96
CA ASP A 171 18.05 -0.53 -17.66
C ASP A 171 17.44 -1.64 -16.79
N ILE A 172 17.12 -1.29 -15.54
CA ILE A 172 16.52 -2.16 -14.54
C ILE A 172 15.04 -1.77 -14.36
N PHE A 173 14.14 -2.73 -14.32
CA PHE A 173 12.74 -2.48 -14.01
C PHE A 173 12.56 -2.06 -12.54
N PHE A 174 11.71 -1.05 -12.33
CA PHE A 174 11.39 -0.55 -11.01
C PHE A 174 9.89 -0.71 -10.71
N ILE A 175 9.56 -1.51 -9.69
CA ILE A 175 8.19 -1.71 -9.21
C ILE A 175 8.05 -1.12 -7.81
N LEU A 176 6.98 -0.34 -7.58
CA LEU A 176 6.69 0.29 -6.31
C LEU A 176 5.44 -0.30 -5.67
N ASP A 177 5.57 -0.81 -4.43
CA ASP A 177 4.43 -1.08 -3.54
C ASP A 177 4.05 0.23 -2.83
N SER A 178 2.93 0.83 -3.22
CA SER A 178 2.44 2.09 -2.65
C SER A 178 1.35 1.92 -1.60
N ALA A 179 1.20 0.72 -1.02
CA ALA A 179 0.11 0.41 -0.08
C ALA A 179 -0.02 1.38 1.10
N GLN A 180 1.07 2.00 1.53
CA GLN A 180 1.10 2.92 2.67
C GLN A 180 1.18 4.40 2.28
N THR A 181 1.28 4.70 0.99
CA THR A 181 1.57 6.07 0.53
C THR A 181 0.58 6.60 -0.50
N ALA A 182 -0.01 5.72 -1.31
CA ALA A 182 -1.05 6.11 -2.28
C ALA A 182 -2.23 6.79 -1.54
N GLY A 183 -2.46 8.05 -1.83
CA GLY A 183 -3.51 8.87 -1.21
C GLY A 183 -3.04 9.81 -0.10
N VAL A 184 -1.78 9.71 0.37
CA VAL A 184 -1.21 10.61 1.39
C VAL A 184 0.13 11.21 1.00
N ILE A 185 0.87 10.56 0.09
CA ILE A 185 2.10 11.11 -0.46
C ILE A 185 1.95 11.18 -1.98
N PRO A 186 2.23 12.33 -2.62
CA PRO A 186 2.22 12.43 -4.07
C PRO A 186 3.19 11.45 -4.72
N ILE A 187 2.73 10.73 -5.74
CA ILE A 187 3.54 9.80 -6.50
C ILE A 187 3.36 10.09 -7.98
N ASP A 188 4.43 10.52 -8.63
CA ASP A 188 4.49 10.75 -10.07
C ASP A 188 5.26 9.59 -10.73
N MET A 189 4.54 8.68 -11.39
CA MET A 189 5.17 7.50 -12.00
C MET A 189 6.21 7.86 -13.06
N THR A 190 5.96 8.94 -13.80
CA THR A 190 6.84 9.39 -14.89
C THR A 190 8.13 9.99 -14.33
N GLU A 191 8.03 10.90 -13.36
CA GLU A 191 9.21 11.52 -12.73
C GLU A 191 10.05 10.48 -11.99
N LEU A 192 9.40 9.54 -11.31
CA LEU A 192 10.06 8.50 -10.53
C LEU A 192 10.60 7.32 -11.37
N ASN A 193 10.39 7.33 -12.70
CA ASN A 193 10.81 6.28 -13.63
C ASN A 193 10.29 4.88 -13.21
N LEU A 194 9.05 4.79 -12.74
CA LEU A 194 8.40 3.53 -12.36
C LEU A 194 7.93 2.78 -13.60
N ASN A 195 8.21 1.48 -13.67
CA ASN A 195 7.63 0.60 -14.69
C ASN A 195 6.31 -0.01 -14.24
N ALA A 196 6.12 -0.19 -12.92
CA ALA A 196 4.82 -0.48 -12.35
C ALA A 196 4.67 0.12 -10.96
N LEU A 197 3.41 0.44 -10.61
CA LEU A 197 2.99 0.89 -9.29
C LEU A 197 1.80 0.04 -8.87
N ALA A 198 1.90 -0.63 -7.73
CA ALA A 198 0.81 -1.40 -7.14
C ALA A 198 0.16 -0.62 -5.99
N PHE A 199 -1.18 -0.64 -5.91
CA PHE A 199 -1.96 0.09 -4.91
C PHE A 199 -3.10 -0.74 -4.32
N THR A 200 -3.61 -0.31 -3.17
CA THR A 200 -4.83 -0.87 -2.56
C THR A 200 -5.82 0.24 -2.22
N GLY A 201 -7.10 0.02 -2.50
CA GLY A 201 -8.13 1.05 -2.36
C GLY A 201 -8.50 1.38 -0.91
N HIS A 202 -8.42 0.41 0.00
CA HIS A 202 -9.02 0.51 1.34
C HIS A 202 -8.17 1.22 2.41
N LYS A 203 -6.96 1.63 2.07
CA LYS A 203 -6.09 2.41 2.96
C LYS A 203 -6.21 3.90 2.64
N SER A 204 -5.13 4.62 2.46
CA SER A 204 -5.15 6.08 2.28
C SER A 204 -5.80 6.56 0.98
N LEU A 205 -6.11 5.66 0.02
CA LEU A 205 -7.01 5.98 -1.11
C LEU A 205 -8.49 6.05 -0.69
N LEU A 206 -8.84 5.80 0.57
CA LEU A 206 -10.15 5.99 1.20
C LEU A 206 -11.30 5.17 0.60
N GLY A 207 -11.02 4.30 -0.37
CA GLY A 207 -11.99 3.37 -0.98
C GLY A 207 -12.34 2.17 -0.09
N PRO A 208 -13.21 1.27 -0.54
CA PRO A 208 -13.60 0.08 0.21
C PRO A 208 -12.53 -1.02 0.16
N GLN A 209 -12.70 -2.02 1.01
CA GLN A 209 -11.99 -3.30 0.90
C GLN A 209 -12.41 -4.06 -0.37
N GLY A 210 -11.58 -4.99 -0.83
CA GLY A 210 -11.89 -5.83 -2.00
C GLY A 210 -11.64 -5.13 -3.34
N ILE A 211 -10.93 -4.00 -3.35
CA ILE A 211 -10.45 -3.31 -4.55
C ILE A 211 -9.01 -2.84 -4.37
N GLY A 212 -8.23 -2.98 -5.39
CA GLY A 212 -6.87 -2.50 -5.55
C GLY A 212 -6.51 -2.54 -7.03
N GLY A 213 -5.24 -2.44 -7.34
CA GLY A 213 -4.79 -2.50 -8.73
C GLY A 213 -3.31 -2.23 -8.89
N PHE A 214 -2.90 -2.16 -10.13
CA PHE A 214 -1.57 -1.70 -10.51
C PHE A 214 -1.64 -0.91 -11.81
N ILE A 215 -0.65 -0.05 -12.01
CA ILE A 215 -0.38 0.59 -13.29
C ILE A 215 0.90 -0.04 -13.82
N ILE A 216 0.94 -0.36 -15.11
CA ILE A 216 2.09 -0.98 -15.76
C ILE A 216 2.46 -0.21 -17.03
N ASP A 217 3.74 0.11 -17.24
CA ASP A 217 4.18 0.74 -18.48
C ASP A 217 4.23 -0.26 -19.65
N ASP A 218 4.34 0.25 -20.88
CA ASP A 218 4.35 -0.59 -22.08
C ASP A 218 5.59 -1.50 -22.13
N LYS A 219 6.74 -1.04 -21.62
CA LYS A 219 7.99 -1.80 -21.62
C LYS A 219 7.87 -3.04 -20.75
N LEU A 220 7.37 -2.87 -19.51
CA LEU A 220 7.15 -4.00 -18.60
C LEU A 220 5.99 -4.88 -19.07
N ASN A 221 4.89 -4.26 -19.58
CA ASN A 221 3.76 -5.01 -20.13
C ASN A 221 4.16 -5.93 -21.29
N SER A 222 5.11 -5.51 -22.14
CA SER A 222 5.54 -6.33 -23.30
C SER A 222 6.17 -7.67 -22.90
N ILE A 223 6.69 -7.78 -21.68
CA ILE A 223 7.31 -9.01 -21.17
C ILE A 223 6.49 -9.70 -20.08
N CYS A 224 5.52 -9.00 -19.48
CA CYS A 224 4.67 -9.52 -18.42
C CYS A 224 3.63 -10.48 -19.01
N LYS A 225 3.60 -11.71 -18.53
CA LYS A 225 2.58 -12.71 -18.90
C LYS A 225 1.37 -12.58 -17.96
N ASN A 226 0.19 -12.81 -18.48
CA ASN A 226 -0.98 -12.99 -17.62
C ASN A 226 -0.86 -14.30 -16.82
N ILE A 227 -1.18 -14.24 -15.54
CA ILE A 227 -1.13 -15.39 -14.63
C ILE A 227 -2.47 -16.12 -14.61
N PHE A 228 -3.54 -15.38 -14.82
CA PHE A 228 -4.90 -15.90 -14.84
C PHE A 228 -5.50 -15.72 -16.23
N SER A 229 -6.33 -16.65 -16.63
CA SER A 229 -7.08 -16.59 -17.87
C SER A 229 -8.55 -16.85 -17.61
N GLY A 230 -9.44 -16.18 -18.34
CA GLY A 230 -10.87 -16.33 -18.16
C GLY A 230 -11.66 -15.37 -19.06
N GLY A 231 -12.96 -15.28 -18.85
CA GLY A 231 -13.79 -14.37 -19.62
C GLY A 231 -13.53 -12.92 -19.23
N THR A 232 -13.22 -12.08 -20.22
CA THR A 232 -12.91 -10.66 -20.05
C THR A 232 -14.09 -9.73 -20.42
N GLY A 233 -15.09 -10.28 -21.12
CA GLY A 233 -16.22 -9.50 -21.67
C GLY A 233 -15.94 -8.94 -23.07
N SER A 234 -14.70 -8.98 -23.54
CA SER A 234 -14.29 -8.63 -24.90
C SER A 234 -13.81 -9.86 -25.66
N ASN A 235 -13.78 -9.76 -27.00
CA ASN A 235 -13.25 -10.81 -27.90
C ASN A 235 -13.76 -12.24 -27.59
N SER A 236 -15.03 -12.37 -27.15
CA SER A 236 -15.61 -13.63 -26.65
C SER A 236 -15.65 -14.77 -27.69
N SER A 237 -15.39 -14.50 -28.97
CA SER A 237 -15.27 -15.50 -30.04
C SER A 237 -13.89 -16.16 -30.12
N LEU A 238 -12.88 -15.60 -29.48
CA LEU A 238 -11.53 -16.15 -29.48
C LEU A 238 -11.35 -17.12 -28.29
N ILE A 239 -10.60 -18.21 -28.55
CA ILE A 239 -10.23 -19.18 -27.51
C ILE A 239 -8.99 -18.64 -26.73
N GLU A 240 -8.10 -17.92 -27.40
CA GLU A 240 -6.92 -17.32 -26.82
C GLU A 240 -7.31 -16.15 -25.91
N HIS A 241 -6.59 -16.04 -24.79
CA HIS A 241 -6.78 -14.92 -23.87
C HIS A 241 -6.28 -13.62 -24.50
N PRO A 242 -7.06 -12.50 -24.42
CA PRO A 242 -6.65 -11.22 -24.97
C PRO A 242 -5.29 -10.75 -24.43
N GLN A 243 -4.51 -10.07 -25.28
CA GLN A 243 -3.21 -9.51 -24.91
C GLN A 243 -3.25 -7.98 -24.79
N GLU A 244 -4.36 -7.36 -25.18
CA GLU A 244 -4.61 -5.93 -25.08
C GLU A 244 -4.96 -5.57 -23.63
N LEU A 245 -4.48 -4.39 -23.15
CA LEU A 245 -4.86 -3.87 -21.84
C LEU A 245 -6.26 -3.20 -21.90
N PRO A 246 -7.03 -3.31 -20.84
CA PRO A 246 -6.78 -3.97 -19.57
C PRO A 246 -7.07 -5.48 -19.56
N ASP A 247 -7.70 -6.02 -20.58
CA ASP A 247 -8.26 -7.39 -20.66
C ASP A 247 -7.22 -8.47 -20.46
N LYS A 248 -5.96 -8.20 -20.79
CA LYS A 248 -4.83 -9.11 -20.53
C LYS A 248 -4.74 -9.52 -19.06
N PHE A 249 -5.08 -8.64 -18.14
CA PHE A 249 -4.93 -8.88 -16.71
C PHE A 249 -6.26 -8.89 -15.95
N GLU A 250 -7.36 -8.46 -16.57
CA GLU A 250 -8.68 -8.46 -15.96
C GLU A 250 -9.52 -9.62 -16.45
N TYR A 251 -9.98 -10.43 -15.54
CA TYR A 251 -10.76 -11.64 -15.81
C TYR A 251 -11.95 -11.73 -14.84
N GLY A 252 -13.01 -12.34 -15.29
CA GLY A 252 -14.24 -12.45 -14.51
C GLY A 252 -15.04 -11.16 -14.48
N THR A 253 -15.98 -11.07 -13.55
CA THR A 253 -16.78 -9.85 -13.32
C THR A 253 -16.04 -8.91 -12.39
N LEU A 254 -15.84 -7.68 -12.82
CA LEU A 254 -15.19 -6.66 -12.00
C LEU A 254 -16.02 -6.32 -10.75
N ASN A 255 -15.34 -5.97 -9.67
CA ASN A 255 -15.96 -5.41 -8.46
C ASN A 255 -16.41 -3.96 -8.71
N THR A 256 -17.43 -3.77 -9.53
CA THR A 256 -17.91 -2.43 -9.92
C THR A 256 -18.28 -1.57 -8.71
N PRO A 257 -19.00 -2.07 -7.68
CA PRO A 257 -19.27 -1.26 -6.49
C PRO A 257 -17.98 -0.80 -5.80
N GLY A 258 -16.96 -1.67 -5.71
CA GLY A 258 -15.67 -1.33 -5.13
C GLY A 258 -14.90 -0.29 -5.96
N ILE A 259 -14.98 -0.38 -7.29
CA ILE A 259 -14.36 0.59 -8.21
C ILE A 259 -15.02 1.98 -8.05
N ILE A 260 -16.34 2.03 -7.96
CA ILE A 260 -17.08 3.28 -7.73
C ILE A 260 -16.71 3.90 -6.38
N GLY A 261 -16.64 3.06 -5.33
CA GLY A 261 -16.18 3.54 -4.02
C GLY A 261 -14.75 4.05 -4.04
N LEU A 262 -13.85 3.42 -4.80
CA LEU A 262 -12.47 3.88 -4.97
C LEU A 262 -12.41 5.22 -5.72
N LEU A 263 -13.21 5.39 -6.78
CA LEU A 263 -13.33 6.64 -7.53
C LEU A 263 -13.72 7.80 -6.61
N GLU A 264 -14.71 7.59 -5.76
CA GLU A 264 -15.15 8.62 -4.82
C GLU A 264 -14.12 8.91 -3.71
N GLY A 265 -13.33 7.90 -3.30
CA GLY A 265 -12.18 8.10 -2.44
C GLY A 265 -11.12 9.01 -3.08
N ILE A 266 -10.78 8.78 -4.34
CA ILE A 266 -9.84 9.61 -5.10
C ILE A 266 -10.38 11.04 -5.27
N LYS A 267 -11.64 11.21 -5.66
CA LYS A 267 -12.28 12.52 -5.77
C LYS A 267 -12.28 13.28 -4.44
N PHE A 268 -12.47 12.56 -3.32
CA PHE A 268 -12.36 13.17 -1.99
C PHE A 268 -10.94 13.69 -1.73
N ILE A 269 -9.91 12.89 -2.04
CA ILE A 269 -8.51 13.29 -1.87
C ILE A 269 -8.16 14.48 -2.76
N GLU A 270 -8.61 14.50 -4.01
CA GLU A 270 -8.39 15.63 -4.93
C GLU A 270 -9.07 16.91 -4.41
N LYS A 271 -10.28 16.81 -3.86
CA LYS A 271 -11.02 17.94 -3.28
C LYS A 271 -10.35 18.51 -2.03
N GLU A 272 -9.92 17.65 -1.11
CA GLU A 272 -9.25 18.07 0.12
C GLU A 272 -7.80 18.55 -0.13
N GLY A 273 -7.16 18.02 -1.20
CA GLY A 273 -5.76 18.21 -1.52
C GLY A 273 -4.85 17.24 -0.76
N ILE A 274 -4.09 16.44 -1.50
CA ILE A 274 -3.20 15.41 -0.91
C ILE A 274 -2.17 16.02 0.06
N GLU A 275 -1.66 17.23 -0.23
CA GLU A 275 -0.72 17.94 0.63
C GLU A 275 -1.35 18.38 1.96
N ASN A 276 -2.65 18.76 1.94
CA ASN A 276 -3.38 19.11 3.15
C ASN A 276 -3.64 17.88 4.03
N ILE A 277 -3.96 16.74 3.40
CA ILE A 277 -4.12 15.44 4.10
C ILE A 277 -2.81 15.07 4.76
N LYS A 278 -1.70 15.10 4.02
CA LYS A 278 -0.36 14.81 4.50
C LYS A 278 0.03 15.72 5.66
N ALA A 279 -0.12 17.04 5.51
CA ALA A 279 0.23 18.01 6.55
C ALA A 279 -0.55 17.78 7.85
N LYS A 280 -1.85 17.46 7.74
CA LYS A 280 -2.66 17.12 8.92
C LYS A 280 -2.15 15.86 9.62
N GLU A 281 -1.88 14.81 8.87
CA GLU A 281 -1.37 13.54 9.40
C GLU A 281 0.04 13.72 10.01
N GLU A 282 0.93 14.53 9.41
CA GLU A 282 2.25 14.87 9.96
C GLU A 282 2.14 15.57 11.32
N VAL A 283 1.23 16.54 11.45
CA VAL A 283 1.01 17.25 12.73
C VAL A 283 0.54 16.29 13.82
N LEU A 284 -0.41 15.41 13.51
CA LEU A 284 -0.91 14.41 14.47
C LEU A 284 0.18 13.40 14.84
N CYS A 285 0.93 12.92 13.84
CA CYS A 285 2.01 11.96 14.02
C CYS A 285 3.13 12.54 14.89
N GLN A 286 3.61 13.77 14.58
CA GLN A 286 4.66 14.41 15.37
C GLN A 286 4.20 14.61 16.81
N LYS A 287 2.98 15.11 17.02
CA LYS A 287 2.44 15.32 18.37
C LYS A 287 2.34 14.02 19.17
N ALA A 288 1.91 12.93 18.54
CA ALA A 288 1.86 11.63 19.20
C ALA A 288 3.25 11.12 19.58
N MET A 289 4.24 11.27 18.70
CA MET A 289 5.64 10.87 18.98
C MET A 289 6.24 11.72 20.11
N ASP A 290 6.04 13.04 20.08
CA ASP A 290 6.56 13.93 21.11
C ASP A 290 6.05 13.55 22.50
N LEU A 291 4.72 13.39 22.61
CA LEU A 291 4.08 13.04 23.89
C LEU A 291 4.45 11.62 24.39
N LEU A 292 4.57 10.65 23.48
CA LEU A 292 4.99 9.29 23.82
C LEU A 292 6.46 9.27 24.26
N SER A 293 7.34 10.09 23.66
CA SER A 293 8.76 10.15 24.01
C SER A 293 9.03 10.77 25.39
N GLU A 294 8.07 11.53 25.93
CA GLU A 294 8.14 12.05 27.31
C GLU A 294 7.92 10.96 28.38
N ILE A 295 7.47 9.76 27.99
CA ILE A 295 7.22 8.64 28.90
C ILE A 295 8.45 7.74 28.90
N PRO A 296 9.23 7.65 30.01
CA PRO A 296 10.49 6.93 30.04
C PRO A 296 10.39 5.43 29.68
N GLU A 297 9.27 4.80 29.98
CA GLU A 297 9.00 3.39 29.71
C GLU A 297 8.65 3.10 28.25
N VAL A 298 8.39 4.14 27.44
CA VAL A 298 7.99 3.97 26.04
C VAL A 298 9.22 4.01 25.14
N LYS A 299 9.39 2.96 24.33
CA LYS A 299 10.39 2.88 23.27
C LYS A 299 9.70 2.95 21.92
N ILE A 300 9.92 4.05 21.19
CA ILE A 300 9.44 4.23 19.80
C ILE A 300 10.47 3.66 18.83
N TYR A 301 9.98 3.04 17.74
CA TYR A 301 10.80 2.49 16.65
C TYR A 301 10.66 3.34 15.37
N GLY A 302 11.76 3.44 14.61
CA GLY A 302 11.81 4.20 13.37
C GLY A 302 12.13 5.69 13.57
N PRO A 303 11.95 6.53 12.54
CA PRO A 303 12.29 7.94 12.59
C PRO A 303 11.35 8.73 13.51
N MET A 304 11.93 9.72 14.23
CA MET A 304 11.22 10.63 15.14
C MET A 304 10.79 11.93 14.46
N ASP A 305 10.96 12.05 13.17
CA ASP A 305 10.59 13.18 12.33
C ASP A 305 9.42 12.77 11.42
N ALA A 306 8.24 13.37 11.62
CA ALA A 306 7.03 13.05 10.88
C ALA A 306 7.15 13.35 9.35
N GLN A 307 8.07 14.23 8.94
CA GLN A 307 8.31 14.52 7.52
C GLN A 307 9.01 13.35 6.79
N LYS A 308 9.68 12.46 7.53
CA LYS A 308 10.40 11.30 6.99
C LYS A 308 9.59 10.01 6.98
N LYS A 309 8.34 10.08 7.40
CA LYS A 309 7.48 8.90 7.56
C LYS A 309 6.02 9.20 7.25
N THR A 310 5.25 8.14 7.04
CA THR A 310 3.79 8.19 7.12
C THR A 310 3.36 8.28 8.60
N SER A 311 2.10 8.57 8.86
CA SER A 311 1.52 8.70 10.20
C SER A 311 1.44 7.38 11.01
N THR A 312 2.38 6.46 10.76
CA THR A 312 2.48 5.13 11.40
C THR A 312 3.56 5.14 12.46
N ILE A 313 3.20 4.83 13.71
CA ILE A 313 4.10 4.80 14.86
C ILE A 313 4.07 3.42 15.48
N SER A 314 5.22 2.75 15.57
CA SER A 314 5.38 1.52 16.34
C SER A 314 6.18 1.79 17.61
N PHE A 315 5.71 1.24 18.72
CA PHE A 315 6.37 1.40 20.01
C PHE A 315 6.11 0.19 20.91
N ASN A 316 6.90 0.07 21.98
CA ASN A 316 6.67 -0.86 23.09
C ASN A 316 6.77 -0.12 24.42
N ILE A 317 6.17 -0.69 25.45
CA ILE A 317 6.24 -0.20 26.82
C ILE A 317 7.11 -1.20 27.60
N GLU A 318 8.15 -0.72 28.26
CA GLU A 318 9.05 -1.58 29.03
C GLU A 318 8.27 -2.40 30.07
N GLY A 319 8.50 -3.73 30.09
CA GLY A 319 7.85 -4.67 30.99
C GLY A 319 6.37 -4.93 30.75
N MET A 320 5.81 -4.47 29.62
CA MET A 320 4.45 -4.80 29.19
C MET A 320 4.47 -5.60 27.89
N ASP A 321 3.66 -6.65 27.82
CA ASP A 321 3.47 -7.41 26.58
C ASP A 321 2.68 -6.61 25.57
N PRO A 322 3.15 -6.46 24.32
CA PRO A 322 2.46 -5.66 23.30
C PRO A 322 1.03 -6.16 22.98
N GLU A 323 0.81 -7.47 22.93
CA GLU A 323 -0.50 -8.03 22.59
C GLU A 323 -1.49 -7.81 23.73
N PHE A 324 -1.07 -8.02 24.97
CA PHE A 324 -1.88 -7.75 26.13
C PHE A 324 -2.20 -6.27 26.29
N THR A 325 -1.22 -5.39 26.03
CA THR A 325 -1.45 -3.93 26.06
C THR A 325 -2.49 -3.52 25.00
N GLY A 326 -2.39 -4.05 23.79
CA GLY A 326 -3.37 -3.79 22.75
C GLY A 326 -4.78 -4.29 23.10
N PHE A 327 -4.86 -5.45 23.75
CA PHE A 327 -6.14 -5.97 24.28
C PHE A 327 -6.75 -5.01 25.31
N LEU A 328 -5.97 -4.49 26.26
CA LEU A 328 -6.47 -3.52 27.26
C LEU A 328 -6.91 -2.20 26.61
N LEU A 329 -6.16 -1.69 25.62
CA LEU A 329 -6.53 -0.48 24.88
C LEU A 329 -7.90 -0.61 24.21
N ASP A 330 -8.17 -1.75 23.60
CA ASP A 330 -9.48 -1.99 22.95
C ASP A 330 -10.59 -2.26 23.95
N SER A 331 -10.40 -3.20 24.89
CA SER A 331 -11.45 -3.70 25.77
C SER A 331 -11.87 -2.71 26.88
N GLU A 332 -10.91 -1.96 27.44
CA GLU A 332 -11.20 -1.03 28.55
C GLU A 332 -11.38 0.41 28.09
N PHE A 333 -10.66 0.82 27.02
CA PHE A 333 -10.62 2.22 26.62
C PHE A 333 -11.24 2.50 25.27
N ASN A 334 -11.70 1.45 24.53
CA ASN A 334 -12.28 1.56 23.20
C ASN A 334 -11.32 2.25 22.19
N ILE A 335 -10.01 1.91 22.29
CA ILE A 335 -8.95 2.41 21.41
C ILE A 335 -8.46 1.26 20.54
N THR A 336 -8.76 1.32 19.25
CA THR A 336 -8.32 0.31 18.27
C THR A 336 -6.92 0.62 17.78
N CYS A 337 -5.99 -0.28 18.00
CA CYS A 337 -4.64 -0.29 17.44
C CYS A 337 -4.29 -1.70 16.93
N ARG A 338 -3.10 -1.89 16.41
CA ARG A 338 -2.65 -3.21 15.97
C ARG A 338 -1.40 -3.65 16.75
N THR A 339 -1.30 -4.95 17.05
CA THR A 339 -0.16 -5.54 17.77
C THR A 339 0.46 -6.70 16.98
N GLY A 340 1.68 -7.12 17.37
CA GLY A 340 2.39 -8.28 16.81
C GLY A 340 3.39 -7.93 15.71
N ILE A 341 3.52 -8.81 14.70
CA ILE A 341 4.59 -8.76 13.67
C ILE A 341 4.16 -8.02 12.38
N HIS A 342 2.93 -7.57 12.29
CA HIS A 342 2.41 -6.71 11.19
C HIS A 342 2.68 -7.21 9.76
N CYS A 343 2.91 -8.53 9.57
CA CYS A 343 3.28 -9.17 8.30
C CYS A 343 4.63 -8.66 7.71
N THR A 344 5.55 -8.22 8.56
CA THR A 344 6.88 -7.70 8.18
C THR A 344 7.98 -8.20 9.11
N PRO A 345 8.24 -9.53 9.16
CA PRO A 345 9.17 -10.09 10.14
C PRO A 345 10.61 -9.58 10.00
N LEU A 346 11.08 -9.30 8.76
CA LEU A 346 12.41 -8.74 8.53
C LEU A 346 12.50 -7.28 9.00
N ALA A 347 11.43 -6.49 8.82
CA ALA A 347 11.38 -5.12 9.32
C ALA A 347 11.50 -5.09 10.86
N HIS A 348 10.80 -5.98 11.56
CA HIS A 348 10.95 -6.13 13.03
C HIS A 348 12.38 -6.47 13.45
N LYS A 349 13.07 -7.35 12.71
CA LYS A 349 14.49 -7.64 12.95
C LYS A 349 15.37 -6.41 12.70
N THR A 350 15.06 -5.64 11.66
CA THR A 350 15.79 -4.43 11.27
C THR A 350 15.71 -3.34 12.33
N VAL A 351 14.51 -3.07 12.85
CA VAL A 351 14.30 -2.00 13.86
C VAL A 351 14.47 -2.49 15.31
N GLY A 352 14.70 -3.79 15.52
CA GLY A 352 15.01 -4.35 16.85
C GLY A 352 13.77 -4.60 17.73
N SER A 353 12.60 -4.84 17.15
CA SER A 353 11.37 -5.23 17.87
C SER A 353 11.00 -6.71 17.72
N TYR A 354 11.86 -7.51 17.07
CA TYR A 354 11.72 -8.97 16.99
C TYR A 354 12.32 -9.63 18.25
N PRO A 355 11.76 -10.71 18.82
CA PRO A 355 10.56 -11.44 18.40
C PRO A 355 9.24 -10.91 18.97
N SER A 356 9.26 -9.99 19.93
CA SER A 356 8.08 -9.55 20.70
C SER A 356 7.03 -8.83 19.84
N GLY A 357 7.42 -8.33 18.65
CA GLY A 357 6.52 -7.46 17.88
C GLY A 357 6.45 -6.05 18.47
N SER A 358 5.40 -5.34 18.12
CA SER A 358 5.16 -3.99 18.66
C SER A 358 3.67 -3.66 18.71
N ILE A 359 3.33 -2.63 19.50
CA ILE A 359 2.08 -1.90 19.38
C ILE A 359 2.28 -0.91 18.23
N ARG A 360 1.33 -0.88 17.29
CA ARG A 360 1.34 0.05 16.18
C ARG A 360 0.07 0.89 16.18
N ILE A 361 0.23 2.20 16.23
CA ILE A 361 -0.82 3.15 15.92
C ILE A 361 -0.57 3.75 14.54
N SER A 362 -1.63 4.05 13.82
CA SER A 362 -1.57 4.75 12.54
C SER A 362 -2.74 5.71 12.44
N LEU A 363 -2.39 6.96 12.34
CA LEU A 363 -3.33 8.06 12.30
C LEU A 363 -3.77 8.28 10.85
N GLY A 364 -4.98 8.75 10.65
CA GLY A 364 -5.52 9.06 9.34
C GLY A 364 -6.22 10.41 9.32
N TYR A 365 -6.66 10.82 8.14
CA TYR A 365 -7.28 12.13 7.91
C TYR A 365 -8.39 12.49 8.91
N PHE A 366 -9.20 11.51 9.36
CA PHE A 366 -10.34 11.77 10.24
C PHE A 366 -9.99 11.81 11.72
N ASN A 367 -8.76 11.47 12.09
CA ASN A 367 -8.33 11.56 13.49
C ASN A 367 -8.15 13.02 13.95
N THR A 368 -8.20 13.22 15.25
CA THR A 368 -8.09 14.54 15.89
C THR A 368 -6.97 14.59 16.92
N ILE A 369 -6.57 15.81 17.29
CA ILE A 369 -5.51 16.02 18.28
C ILE A 369 -5.97 15.60 19.68
N GLU A 370 -7.26 15.74 20.00
CA GLU A 370 -7.87 15.32 21.27
C GLU A 370 -7.78 13.81 21.43
N GLU A 371 -7.96 13.05 20.34
CA GLU A 371 -7.78 11.58 20.34
C GLU A 371 -6.32 11.22 20.68
N VAL A 372 -5.34 11.97 20.16
CA VAL A 372 -3.92 11.76 20.48
C VAL A 372 -3.66 12.03 21.97
N TYR A 373 -4.15 13.15 22.52
CA TYR A 373 -4.01 13.42 23.95
C TYR A 373 -4.64 12.32 24.80
N ARG A 374 -5.87 11.93 24.47
CA ARG A 374 -6.55 10.85 25.22
C ARG A 374 -5.80 9.53 25.16
N PHE A 375 -5.25 9.18 24.01
CA PHE A 375 -4.45 7.97 23.87
C PHE A 375 -3.23 7.99 24.79
N VAL A 376 -2.49 9.09 24.83
CA VAL A 376 -1.29 9.21 25.68
C VAL A 376 -1.65 9.19 27.18
N GLU A 377 -2.77 9.79 27.59
CA GLU A 377 -3.27 9.67 28.95
C GLU A 377 -3.55 8.21 29.33
N VAL A 378 -4.17 7.45 28.43
CA VAL A 378 -4.45 6.02 28.64
C VAL A 378 -3.15 5.21 28.75
N ILE A 379 -2.14 5.50 27.93
CA ILE A 379 -0.81 4.86 28.07
C ILE A 379 -0.22 5.12 29.46
N LYS A 380 -0.24 6.35 29.93
CA LYS A 380 0.24 6.72 31.29
C LYS A 380 -0.56 6.01 32.39
N GLU A 381 -1.88 5.92 32.23
CA GLU A 381 -2.77 5.19 33.15
C GLU A 381 -2.44 3.71 33.20
N LEU A 382 -2.26 3.04 32.05
CA LEU A 382 -1.87 1.61 31.97
C LEU A 382 -0.51 1.35 32.65
N ILE A 383 0.47 2.23 32.46
CA ILE A 383 1.77 2.14 33.11
C ILE A 383 1.62 2.26 34.63
N SER A 384 0.80 3.20 35.11
CA SER A 384 0.59 3.42 36.54
C SER A 384 -0.13 2.28 37.26
N ARG A 385 -0.85 1.41 36.53
CA ARG A 385 -1.54 0.22 37.07
C ARG A 385 -0.65 -1.01 37.21
N ARG A 386 0.58 -0.91 36.71
CA ARG A 386 1.61 -1.97 36.75
C ARG A 386 2.25 -2.07 38.13
#